data_d85291f2d80839562ba359df337fa0d1
#
_entry.id   d85291f2d80839562ba359df337fa0d1
#
_cell.length_a   1.000
_cell.length_b   1.000
_cell.length_c   1.000
_cell.angle_alpha   90.00
_cell.angle_beta   90.00
_cell.angle_gamma   90.00
#
_symmetry.space_group_name_H-M   'P 1'
#
loop_
_entity.id
_entity.type
_entity.pdbx_description
1 polymer ?
#
loop_
_entity_poly.entity_id
_entity_poly.type
_entity_poly.pdbx_seq_one_letter_code
_entity_poly.pdbx_strand_id
1 'polypeptide(L)'
;MLNFAVLFRKSLMALFKAESYRKGIFTSSVFNVASRSIAFVQQWLIMYYFGSNAVTDIYFFVYNITLYVCFFFLNMTTSALVPECIKLRNNVSNGSSMAFMNAFFYMYGAVGLGIVGLMAIDTSWIMGEISSFSQDVIEENMTLIRWCIPLIFLNLLIQLLTETMASYKYFTIPNMVTAINALLGVIFFILFHDELGLPAIVMGLILGCVFNLVDVMYLMKKHLGWDFLNVSFANVKSVLGPGLYSQLGYVVYTIALFLPQYFFSQFSEGSLTAMNYADKLVSIPGVFLILQLTNVMAIKYNNLVSLNDAKGIYDITRKLIFYVPTALLVVSMLIGLSSGWIVNFLFGMGKFTADALALTEDLLLLMVMILPFSFVYEILIRMLNAYKKQNIVLIMHIANYGVMLILFFCFMPKYGALSFPVLRIIPFIIVPFVVLPVIKKYCHEIKIAKLSIVLLGITVVTVVFMALSMKYGIN
;
A
#
# COMPACT_ATOMS: atom_id res chain seq x y z
N MET A 1 -12.73 -1.71 40.96
CA MET A 1 -12.04 -2.63 40.02
C MET A 1 -12.95 -3.67 39.36
N LEU A 2 -13.90 -4.32 40.08
CA LEU A 2 -14.82 -5.32 39.47
C LEU A 2 -15.68 -4.76 38.33
N ASN A 3 -16.23 -3.56 38.48
CA ASN A 3 -17.09 -2.91 37.47
C ASN A 3 -16.30 -2.57 36.16
N PHE A 4 -15.03 -2.22 36.26
CA PHE A 4 -14.18 -1.93 35.11
C PHE A 4 -13.85 -3.22 34.32
N ALA A 5 -13.55 -4.30 35.01
CA ALA A 5 -13.29 -5.60 34.38
C ALA A 5 -14.56 -6.17 33.69
N VAL A 6 -15.75 -5.98 34.29
CA VAL A 6 -17.01 -6.40 33.70
C VAL A 6 -17.39 -5.53 32.49
N LEU A 7 -17.18 -4.21 32.53
CA LEU A 7 -17.38 -3.31 31.42
C LEU A 7 -16.38 -3.59 30.28
N PHE A 8 -15.13 -3.81 30.62
CA PHE A 8 -14.09 -4.17 29.66
C PHE A 8 -14.39 -5.50 28.98
N ARG A 9 -14.81 -6.52 29.75
CA ARG A 9 -15.23 -7.82 29.21
C ARG A 9 -16.49 -7.72 28.34
N LYS A 10 -17.47 -6.87 28.70
CA LYS A 10 -18.66 -6.60 27.87
C LYS A 10 -18.31 -5.85 26.58
N SER A 11 -17.44 -4.86 26.64
CA SER A 11 -16.98 -4.15 25.43
C SER A 11 -16.12 -5.03 24.53
N LEU A 12 -15.26 -5.88 25.08
CA LEU A 12 -14.54 -6.91 24.33
C LEU A 12 -15.52 -7.88 23.65
N MET A 13 -16.51 -8.43 24.39
CA MET A 13 -17.51 -9.32 23.79
C MET A 13 -18.37 -8.66 22.71
N ALA A 14 -18.56 -7.34 22.79
CA ALA A 14 -19.28 -6.59 21.75
C ALA A 14 -18.49 -6.41 20.46
N LEU A 15 -17.14 -6.53 20.50
CA LEU A 15 -16.27 -6.55 19.31
C LEU A 15 -16.38 -7.86 18.52
N PHE A 16 -16.79 -8.94 19.17
CA PHE A 16 -16.93 -10.27 18.57
C PHE A 16 -18.32 -10.54 17.96
N LYS A 17 -19.10 -9.49 17.68
CA LYS A 17 -20.38 -9.59 16.97
C LYS A 17 -20.24 -8.96 15.59
N ALA A 18 -21.01 -9.49 14.61
CA ALA A 18 -21.12 -8.86 13.30
C ALA A 18 -21.51 -7.38 13.46
N GLU A 19 -20.77 -6.51 12.81
CA GLU A 19 -20.85 -5.07 13.00
C GLU A 19 -21.76 -4.42 11.94
N SER A 20 -22.41 -3.29 12.33
CA SER A 20 -22.98 -2.42 11.30
C SER A 20 -21.85 -1.76 10.51
N TYR A 21 -22.05 -1.52 9.22
CA TYR A 21 -21.04 -0.90 8.36
C TYR A 21 -20.50 0.41 8.93
N ARG A 22 -21.38 1.27 9.48
CA ARG A 22 -20.99 2.57 10.07
C ARG A 22 -20.07 2.40 11.27
N LYS A 23 -20.41 1.50 12.19
CA LYS A 23 -19.59 1.22 13.38
C LYS A 23 -18.26 0.54 12.97
N GLY A 24 -18.33 -0.47 12.10
CA GLY A 24 -17.15 -1.19 11.62
C GLY A 24 -16.16 -0.26 10.91
N ILE A 25 -16.60 0.65 10.04
CA ILE A 25 -15.72 1.63 9.39
C ILE A 25 -15.05 2.54 10.42
N PHE A 26 -15.78 3.05 11.40
CA PHE A 26 -15.21 3.95 12.41
C PHE A 26 -14.17 3.23 13.28
N THR A 27 -14.52 2.07 13.85
CA THR A 27 -13.62 1.32 14.73
C THR A 27 -12.40 0.75 13.98
N SER A 28 -12.60 0.22 12.78
CA SER A 28 -11.47 -0.25 11.96
C SER A 28 -10.54 0.90 11.57
N SER A 29 -11.06 2.10 11.30
CA SER A 29 -10.23 3.29 11.03
C SER A 29 -9.36 3.67 12.23
N VAL A 30 -9.88 3.61 13.46
CA VAL A 30 -9.09 3.87 14.67
C VAL A 30 -7.93 2.89 14.81
N PHE A 31 -8.20 1.57 14.65
CA PHE A 31 -7.14 0.56 14.73
C PHE A 31 -6.15 0.64 13.55
N ASN A 32 -6.61 1.02 12.36
CA ASN A 32 -5.71 1.28 11.23
C ASN A 32 -4.76 2.45 11.51
N VAL A 33 -5.26 3.55 12.08
CA VAL A 33 -4.41 4.68 12.49
C VAL A 33 -3.42 4.23 13.55
N ALA A 34 -3.87 3.49 14.58
CA ALA A 34 -2.99 2.96 15.61
C ALA A 34 -1.90 2.06 15.03
N SER A 35 -2.25 1.09 14.17
CA SER A 35 -1.28 0.20 13.51
C SER A 35 -0.25 0.98 12.69
N ARG A 36 -0.67 2.00 11.94
CA ARG A 36 0.24 2.84 11.15
C ARG A 36 1.16 3.68 12.02
N SER A 37 0.65 4.20 13.15
CA SER A 37 1.47 4.93 14.12
C SER A 37 2.52 4.02 14.76
N ILE A 38 2.15 2.79 15.14
CA ILE A 38 3.10 1.79 15.67
C ILE A 38 4.13 1.40 14.61
N ALA A 39 3.71 1.18 13.36
CA ALA A 39 4.62 0.90 12.26
C ALA A 39 5.59 2.07 11.96
N PHE A 40 5.12 3.31 12.13
CA PHE A 40 5.99 4.49 12.04
C PHE A 40 7.03 4.52 13.16
N VAL A 41 6.61 4.26 14.41
CA VAL A 41 7.53 4.14 15.56
C VAL A 41 8.56 3.04 15.33
N GLN A 42 8.13 1.89 14.82
CA GLN A 42 9.03 0.79 14.47
C GLN A 42 10.11 1.22 13.46
N GLN A 43 9.73 1.93 12.41
CA GLN A 43 10.68 2.43 11.41
C GLN A 43 11.60 3.50 11.99
N TRP A 44 11.06 4.38 12.85
CA TRP A 44 11.86 5.36 13.56
C TRP A 44 12.92 4.70 14.45
N LEU A 45 12.58 3.61 15.16
CA LEU A 45 13.54 2.81 15.94
C LEU A 45 14.61 2.17 15.05
N ILE A 46 14.26 1.65 13.87
CA ILE A 46 15.25 1.12 12.91
C ILE A 46 16.27 2.21 12.57
N MET A 47 15.79 3.39 12.20
CA MET A 47 16.63 4.51 11.87
C MET A 47 17.51 4.95 13.04
N TYR A 48 16.93 5.05 14.23
CA TYR A 48 17.63 5.50 15.43
C TYR A 48 18.80 4.58 15.80
N TYR A 49 18.59 3.25 15.77
CA TYR A 49 19.60 2.26 16.18
C TYR A 49 20.53 1.83 15.06
N PHE A 50 20.07 1.78 13.82
CA PHE A 50 20.86 1.26 12.69
C PHE A 50 21.22 2.32 11.64
N GLY A 51 20.47 3.41 11.53
CA GLY A 51 20.76 4.47 10.59
C GLY A 51 20.44 4.10 9.14
N SER A 52 21.27 4.61 8.21
CA SER A 52 21.17 4.38 6.76
C SER A 52 22.47 3.75 6.27
N ASN A 53 22.43 2.47 5.95
CA ASN A 53 23.58 1.69 5.50
C ASN A 53 23.11 0.46 4.69
N ALA A 54 24.06 -0.37 4.24
CA ALA A 54 23.77 -1.56 3.45
C ALA A 54 22.78 -2.52 4.15
N VAL A 55 22.86 -2.68 5.47
CA VAL A 55 21.96 -3.58 6.25
C VAL A 55 20.51 -3.08 6.19
N THR A 56 20.29 -1.77 6.39
CA THR A 56 18.96 -1.17 6.33
C THR A 56 18.42 -1.15 4.90
N ASP A 57 19.27 -0.96 3.90
CA ASP A 57 18.89 -1.04 2.49
C ASP A 57 18.39 -2.44 2.13
N ILE A 58 19.12 -3.49 2.50
CA ILE A 58 18.70 -4.89 2.31
C ILE A 58 17.38 -5.18 3.05
N TYR A 59 17.24 -4.72 4.29
CA TYR A 59 16.00 -4.89 5.04
C TYR A 59 14.82 -4.30 4.29
N PHE A 60 14.89 -3.04 3.87
CA PHE A 60 13.80 -2.39 3.14
C PHE A 60 13.54 -3.04 1.79
N PHE A 61 14.59 -3.46 1.09
CA PHE A 61 14.45 -4.16 -0.18
C PHE A 61 13.63 -5.45 -0.03
N VAL A 62 14.06 -6.36 0.85
CA VAL A 62 13.40 -7.67 1.03
C VAL A 62 12.01 -7.51 1.64
N TYR A 63 11.85 -6.59 2.61
CA TYR A 63 10.56 -6.31 3.23
C TYR A 63 9.55 -5.75 2.23
N ASN A 64 9.96 -4.83 1.35
CA ASN A 64 9.09 -4.27 0.32
C ASN A 64 8.71 -5.32 -0.74
N ILE A 65 9.61 -6.21 -1.15
CA ILE A 65 9.27 -7.34 -2.03
C ILE A 65 8.16 -8.20 -1.38
N THR A 66 8.28 -8.50 -0.09
CA THR A 66 7.23 -9.21 0.66
C THR A 66 5.89 -8.51 0.56
N LEU A 67 5.86 -7.19 0.73
CA LEU A 67 4.63 -6.40 0.61
C LEU A 67 4.07 -6.40 -0.83
N TYR A 68 4.92 -6.30 -1.84
CA TYR A 68 4.47 -6.25 -3.25
C TYR A 68 3.85 -7.57 -3.68
N VAL A 69 4.44 -8.70 -3.28
CA VAL A 69 3.83 -10.03 -3.48
C VAL A 69 2.46 -10.08 -2.81
N CYS A 70 2.37 -9.64 -1.55
CA CYS A 70 1.11 -9.63 -0.81
C CYS A 70 0.05 -8.71 -1.45
N PHE A 71 0.41 -7.53 -1.95
CA PHE A 71 -0.53 -6.63 -2.64
C PHE A 71 -1.10 -7.23 -3.92
N PHE A 72 -0.30 -7.98 -4.67
CA PHE A 72 -0.78 -8.69 -5.85
C PHE A 72 -1.90 -9.68 -5.49
N PHE A 73 -1.71 -10.50 -4.47
CA PHE A 73 -2.70 -11.47 -4.01
C PHE A 73 -3.90 -10.82 -3.30
N LEU A 74 -3.68 -9.73 -2.56
CA LEU A 74 -4.74 -8.95 -1.92
C LEU A 74 -5.74 -8.41 -2.95
N ASN A 75 -5.23 -7.89 -4.07
CA ASN A 75 -6.12 -7.43 -5.13
C ASN A 75 -6.99 -8.55 -5.70
N MET A 76 -6.44 -9.73 -5.95
CA MET A 76 -7.21 -10.90 -6.38
C MET A 76 -8.27 -11.29 -5.35
N THR A 77 -7.90 -11.27 -4.07
CA THR A 77 -8.81 -11.58 -2.96
C THR A 77 -10.00 -10.61 -2.95
N THR A 78 -9.76 -9.32 -2.99
CA THR A 78 -10.81 -8.29 -2.89
C THR A 78 -11.66 -8.14 -4.15
N SER A 79 -11.05 -8.30 -5.34
CA SER A 79 -11.74 -8.09 -6.63
C SER A 79 -12.48 -9.32 -7.15
N ALA A 80 -12.06 -10.53 -6.79
CA ALA A 80 -12.62 -11.77 -7.34
C ALA A 80 -13.09 -12.75 -6.27
N LEU A 81 -12.27 -13.05 -5.25
CA LEU A 81 -12.60 -14.11 -4.29
C LEU A 81 -13.71 -13.70 -3.32
N VAL A 82 -13.61 -12.54 -2.71
CA VAL A 82 -14.61 -12.03 -1.75
C VAL A 82 -15.99 -11.88 -2.41
N PRO A 83 -16.15 -11.27 -3.61
CA PRO A 83 -17.44 -11.24 -4.30
C PRO A 83 -18.04 -12.62 -4.57
N GLU A 84 -17.26 -13.61 -5.01
CA GLU A 84 -17.76 -14.95 -5.25
C GLU A 84 -18.10 -15.67 -3.94
N CYS A 85 -17.29 -15.48 -2.88
CA CYS A 85 -17.59 -15.96 -1.53
C CYS A 85 -18.98 -15.48 -1.06
N ILE A 86 -19.28 -14.18 -1.22
CA ILE A 86 -20.57 -13.59 -0.87
C ILE A 86 -21.70 -14.17 -1.72
N LYS A 87 -21.47 -14.33 -3.01
CA LYS A 87 -22.44 -14.91 -3.96
C LYS A 87 -22.77 -16.36 -3.60
N LEU A 88 -21.77 -17.21 -3.33
CA LEU A 88 -21.96 -18.60 -2.89
C LEU A 88 -22.71 -18.68 -1.56
N ARG A 89 -22.39 -17.81 -0.62
CA ARG A 89 -23.07 -17.75 0.68
C ARG A 89 -24.56 -17.42 0.54
N ASN A 90 -24.90 -16.47 -0.35
CA ASN A 90 -26.28 -16.01 -0.51
C ASN A 90 -27.11 -16.94 -1.39
N ASN A 91 -26.52 -17.57 -2.43
CA ASN A 91 -27.26 -18.32 -3.44
C ASN A 91 -27.19 -19.84 -3.25
N VAL A 92 -26.18 -20.35 -2.52
CA VAL A 92 -26.01 -21.81 -2.31
C VAL A 92 -26.08 -22.15 -0.83
N SER A 93 -24.96 -21.91 -0.10
CA SER A 93 -24.91 -22.13 1.35
C SER A 93 -23.65 -21.48 1.96
N ASN A 94 -23.70 -21.29 3.29
CA ASN A 94 -22.52 -20.84 4.02
C ASN A 94 -21.36 -21.85 3.95
N GLY A 95 -21.69 -23.16 4.01
CA GLY A 95 -20.68 -24.22 3.87
C GLY A 95 -19.95 -24.21 2.52
N SER A 96 -20.67 -23.97 1.41
CA SER A 96 -20.07 -23.84 0.08
C SER A 96 -19.14 -22.63 -0.03
N SER A 97 -19.53 -21.52 0.58
CA SER A 97 -18.71 -20.30 0.67
C SER A 97 -17.41 -20.54 1.46
N MET A 98 -17.50 -21.23 2.60
CA MET A 98 -16.34 -21.61 3.42
C MET A 98 -15.40 -22.56 2.67
N ALA A 99 -15.96 -23.62 2.07
CA ALA A 99 -15.18 -24.60 1.32
C ALA A 99 -14.43 -23.99 0.12
N PHE A 100 -15.06 -23.01 -0.55
CA PHE A 100 -14.46 -22.25 -1.63
C PHE A 100 -13.27 -21.39 -1.12
N MET A 101 -13.44 -20.64 -0.03
CA MET A 101 -12.36 -19.83 0.55
C MET A 101 -11.21 -20.68 1.10
N ASN A 102 -11.51 -21.86 1.65
CA ASN A 102 -10.50 -22.81 2.09
C ASN A 102 -9.65 -23.33 0.92
N ALA A 103 -10.21 -23.53 -0.26
CA ALA A 103 -9.42 -23.89 -1.44
C ALA A 103 -8.35 -22.81 -1.71
N PHE A 104 -8.70 -21.52 -1.64
CA PHE A 104 -7.74 -20.43 -1.80
C PHE A 104 -6.77 -20.29 -0.61
N PHE A 105 -7.21 -20.59 0.61
CA PHE A 105 -6.33 -20.64 1.76
C PHE A 105 -5.19 -21.64 1.54
N TYR A 106 -5.49 -22.84 1.09
CA TYR A 106 -4.47 -23.85 0.78
C TYR A 106 -3.67 -23.50 -0.48
N MET A 107 -4.29 -22.93 -1.51
CA MET A 107 -3.56 -22.47 -2.70
C MET A 107 -2.58 -21.34 -2.37
N TYR A 108 -2.98 -20.33 -1.61
CA TYR A 108 -2.10 -19.26 -1.18
C TYR A 108 -1.00 -19.77 -0.25
N GLY A 109 -1.34 -20.73 0.64
CA GLY A 109 -0.37 -21.43 1.46
C GLY A 109 0.67 -22.17 0.63
N ALA A 110 0.23 -22.93 -0.39
CA ALA A 110 1.14 -23.65 -1.29
C ALA A 110 2.03 -22.69 -2.10
N VAL A 111 1.47 -21.58 -2.62
CA VAL A 111 2.24 -20.56 -3.32
C VAL A 111 3.26 -19.89 -2.39
N GLY A 112 2.82 -19.48 -1.18
CA GLY A 112 3.70 -18.87 -0.20
C GLY A 112 4.83 -19.80 0.23
N LEU A 113 4.53 -21.07 0.52
CA LEU A 113 5.55 -22.09 0.82
C LEU A 113 6.46 -22.37 -0.38
N GLY A 114 5.92 -22.37 -1.59
CA GLY A 114 6.70 -22.49 -2.81
C GLY A 114 7.71 -21.35 -2.98
N ILE A 115 7.30 -20.11 -2.74
CA ILE A 115 8.20 -18.94 -2.78
C ILE A 115 9.26 -19.05 -1.67
N VAL A 116 8.85 -19.38 -0.44
CA VAL A 116 9.79 -19.60 0.68
C VAL A 116 10.78 -20.70 0.35
N GLY A 117 10.32 -21.82 -0.20
CA GLY A 117 11.16 -22.95 -0.59
C GLY A 117 12.16 -22.59 -1.71
N LEU A 118 11.70 -21.91 -2.74
CA LEU A 118 12.57 -21.43 -3.83
C LEU A 118 13.65 -20.49 -3.31
N MET A 119 13.26 -19.49 -2.48
CA MET A 119 14.22 -18.58 -1.86
C MET A 119 15.21 -19.29 -0.91
N ALA A 120 14.79 -20.37 -0.25
CA ALA A 120 15.65 -21.14 0.65
C ALA A 120 16.67 -22.02 -0.07
N ILE A 121 16.43 -22.42 -1.34
CA ILE A 121 17.35 -23.26 -2.14
C ILE A 121 18.66 -22.50 -2.38
N ASP A 122 18.57 -21.30 -2.90
CA ASP A 122 19.73 -20.45 -3.15
C ASP A 122 19.35 -18.97 -3.00
N THR A 123 19.32 -18.54 -1.73
CA THR A 123 18.99 -17.14 -1.38
C THR A 123 19.96 -16.15 -2.00
N SER A 124 21.26 -16.50 -2.06
CA SER A 124 22.32 -15.63 -2.53
C SER A 124 22.17 -15.36 -4.04
N TRP A 125 22.02 -16.42 -4.83
CA TRP A 125 21.81 -16.30 -6.28
C TRP A 125 20.54 -15.52 -6.60
N ILE A 126 19.41 -15.86 -5.96
CA ILE A 126 18.13 -15.16 -6.22
C ILE A 126 18.25 -13.67 -5.88
N MET A 127 18.85 -13.33 -4.76
CA MET A 127 19.06 -11.92 -4.39
C MET A 127 19.96 -11.20 -5.38
N GLY A 128 21.00 -11.84 -5.90
CA GLY A 128 21.86 -11.31 -6.96
C GLY A 128 21.11 -11.01 -8.26
N GLU A 129 20.13 -11.84 -8.64
CA GLU A 129 19.31 -11.63 -9.85
C GLU A 129 18.24 -10.54 -9.70
N ILE A 130 17.62 -10.42 -8.50
CA ILE A 130 16.51 -9.48 -8.28
C ILE A 130 16.94 -8.13 -7.70
N SER A 131 18.21 -7.98 -7.31
CA SER A 131 18.80 -6.73 -6.81
C SER A 131 20.11 -6.42 -7.49
N SER A 132 20.68 -5.27 -7.21
CA SER A 132 22.02 -4.89 -7.66
C SER A 132 23.01 -4.70 -6.51
N PHE A 133 22.69 -5.26 -5.34
CA PHE A 133 23.63 -5.32 -4.24
C PHE A 133 24.85 -6.19 -4.62
N SER A 134 26.04 -5.83 -4.11
CA SER A 134 27.22 -6.67 -4.27
C SER A 134 27.05 -8.00 -3.55
N GLN A 135 27.72 -9.04 -4.06
CA GLN A 135 27.65 -10.37 -3.47
C GLN A 135 28.09 -10.38 -1.99
N ASP A 136 29.12 -9.62 -1.65
CA ASP A 136 29.62 -9.49 -0.27
C ASP A 136 28.53 -8.94 0.66
N VAL A 137 27.83 -7.88 0.25
CA VAL A 137 26.72 -7.28 1.01
C VAL A 137 25.56 -8.26 1.20
N ILE A 138 25.23 -9.07 0.17
CA ILE A 138 24.21 -10.11 0.27
C ILE A 138 24.63 -11.19 1.29
N GLU A 139 25.87 -11.68 1.22
CA GLU A 139 26.38 -12.74 2.09
C GLU A 139 26.47 -12.30 3.54
N GLU A 140 26.98 -11.10 3.80
CA GLU A 140 27.04 -10.52 5.15
C GLU A 140 25.65 -10.40 5.80
N ASN A 141 24.61 -10.16 4.99
CA ASN A 141 23.24 -9.96 5.46
C ASN A 141 22.32 -11.19 5.26
N MET A 142 22.89 -12.35 4.94
CA MET A 142 22.13 -13.57 4.63
C MET A 142 21.14 -13.96 5.73
N THR A 143 21.52 -13.80 6.98
CA THR A 143 20.67 -14.10 8.14
C THR A 143 19.40 -13.22 8.13
N LEU A 144 19.56 -11.92 7.92
CA LEU A 144 18.45 -10.97 7.85
C LEU A 144 17.49 -11.30 6.68
N ILE A 145 18.06 -11.57 5.51
CA ILE A 145 17.29 -11.93 4.30
C ILE A 145 16.45 -13.18 4.57
N ARG A 146 17.07 -14.25 5.10
CA ARG A 146 16.37 -15.52 5.39
C ARG A 146 15.25 -15.36 6.41
N TRP A 147 15.40 -14.50 7.42
CA TRP A 147 14.32 -14.21 8.36
C TRP A 147 13.16 -13.44 7.72
N CYS A 148 13.41 -12.60 6.72
CA CYS A 148 12.32 -11.88 6.03
C CYS A 148 11.42 -12.77 5.16
N ILE A 149 11.96 -13.86 4.59
CA ILE A 149 11.26 -14.70 3.61
C ILE A 149 9.94 -15.30 4.15
N PRO A 150 9.88 -15.87 5.37
CA PRO A 150 8.65 -16.44 5.93
C PRO A 150 7.49 -15.46 6.06
N LEU A 151 7.77 -14.15 6.11
CA LEU A 151 6.73 -13.12 6.17
C LEU A 151 5.82 -13.14 4.94
N ILE A 152 6.32 -13.58 3.76
CA ILE A 152 5.50 -13.72 2.54
C ILE A 152 4.37 -14.71 2.79
N PHE A 153 4.70 -15.91 3.23
CA PHE A 153 3.73 -16.98 3.51
C PHE A 153 2.69 -16.54 4.55
N LEU A 154 3.17 -16.00 5.68
CA LEU A 154 2.29 -15.59 6.78
C LEU A 154 1.33 -14.46 6.35
N ASN A 155 1.85 -13.43 5.69
CA ASN A 155 1.02 -12.30 5.28
C ASN A 155 0.02 -12.66 4.17
N LEU A 156 0.34 -13.56 3.24
CA LEU A 156 -0.61 -14.05 2.25
C LEU A 156 -1.84 -14.69 2.93
N LEU A 157 -1.62 -15.55 3.91
CA LEU A 157 -2.71 -16.21 4.62
C LEU A 157 -3.51 -15.24 5.50
N ILE A 158 -2.82 -14.37 6.25
CA ILE A 158 -3.45 -13.37 7.11
C ILE A 158 -4.36 -12.44 6.28
N GLN A 159 -3.88 -11.93 5.15
CA GLN A 159 -4.67 -11.04 4.29
C GLN A 159 -5.91 -11.73 3.75
N LEU A 160 -5.79 -12.98 3.26
CA LEU A 160 -6.94 -13.74 2.79
C LEU A 160 -8.00 -13.93 3.88
N LEU A 161 -7.59 -14.34 5.08
CA LEU A 161 -8.52 -14.55 6.20
C LEU A 161 -9.12 -13.23 6.71
N THR A 162 -8.35 -12.15 6.74
CA THR A 162 -8.82 -10.82 7.13
C THR A 162 -9.93 -10.31 6.20
N GLU A 163 -9.71 -10.39 4.89
CA GLU A 163 -10.71 -10.00 3.88
C GLU A 163 -11.93 -10.93 3.90
N THR A 164 -11.72 -12.22 4.18
CA THR A 164 -12.80 -13.15 4.39
C THR A 164 -13.65 -12.74 5.59
N MET A 165 -13.06 -12.44 6.75
CA MET A 165 -13.78 -11.95 7.94
C MET A 165 -14.53 -10.66 7.65
N ALA A 166 -13.92 -9.72 6.91
CA ALA A 166 -14.57 -8.47 6.51
C ALA A 166 -15.84 -8.74 5.69
N SER A 167 -15.86 -9.79 4.84
CA SER A 167 -17.04 -10.22 4.07
C SER A 167 -18.20 -10.72 4.96
N TYR A 168 -17.89 -11.16 6.17
CA TYR A 168 -18.84 -11.56 7.22
C TYR A 168 -19.16 -10.42 8.20
N LYS A 169 -18.76 -9.18 7.88
CA LYS A 169 -18.97 -7.96 8.69
C LYS A 169 -18.20 -7.94 10.03
N TYR A 170 -17.06 -8.61 10.09
CA TYR A 170 -16.10 -8.49 11.18
C TYR A 170 -14.97 -7.57 10.73
N PHE A 171 -15.11 -6.26 10.94
CA PHE A 171 -14.16 -5.26 10.47
C PHE A 171 -13.12 -4.90 11.52
N THR A 172 -13.53 -4.82 12.78
CA THR A 172 -12.70 -4.31 13.88
C THR A 172 -11.63 -5.31 14.29
N ILE A 173 -12.00 -6.60 14.42
CA ILE A 173 -11.10 -7.63 14.97
C ILE A 173 -9.82 -7.79 14.15
N PRO A 174 -9.87 -7.97 12.82
CA PRO A 174 -8.64 -8.11 12.03
C PRO A 174 -7.70 -6.91 12.18
N ASN A 175 -8.25 -5.69 12.20
CA ASN A 175 -7.43 -4.48 12.36
C ASN A 175 -6.85 -4.36 13.78
N MET A 176 -7.58 -4.76 14.80
CA MET A 176 -7.10 -4.80 16.17
C MET A 176 -5.93 -5.80 16.31
N VAL A 177 -6.07 -7.00 15.75
CA VAL A 177 -5.01 -8.03 15.78
C VAL A 177 -3.78 -7.54 15.02
N THR A 178 -3.95 -6.85 13.89
CA THR A 178 -2.85 -6.22 13.16
C THR A 178 -2.12 -5.17 14.00
N ALA A 179 -2.84 -4.36 14.78
CA ALA A 179 -2.23 -3.39 15.68
C ALA A 179 -1.42 -4.07 16.80
N ILE A 180 -1.95 -5.15 17.36
CA ILE A 180 -1.25 -5.96 18.39
C ILE A 180 0.01 -6.57 17.78
N ASN A 181 -0.06 -7.12 16.57
CA ASN A 181 1.09 -7.67 15.87
C ASN A 181 2.21 -6.62 15.70
N ALA A 182 1.87 -5.43 15.21
CA ALA A 182 2.83 -4.35 15.06
C ALA A 182 3.48 -3.97 16.41
N LEU A 183 2.68 -3.96 17.49
CA LEU A 183 3.19 -3.68 18.84
C LEU A 183 4.13 -4.77 19.35
N LEU A 184 3.81 -6.04 19.11
CA LEU A 184 4.70 -7.16 19.47
C LEU A 184 6.05 -7.05 18.75
N GLY A 185 6.04 -6.67 17.45
CA GLY A 185 7.27 -6.41 16.71
C GLY A 185 8.14 -5.33 17.35
N VAL A 186 7.52 -4.21 17.78
CA VAL A 186 8.23 -3.13 18.47
C VAL A 186 8.78 -3.58 19.82
N ILE A 187 7.96 -4.27 20.63
CA ILE A 187 8.40 -4.76 21.96
C ILE A 187 9.55 -5.74 21.81
N PHE A 188 9.44 -6.70 20.89
CA PHE A 188 10.50 -7.68 20.67
C PHE A 188 11.80 -7.00 20.22
N PHE A 189 11.70 -6.01 19.35
CA PHE A 189 12.87 -5.24 18.94
C PHE A 189 13.54 -4.51 20.10
N ILE A 190 12.78 -3.79 20.94
CA ILE A 190 13.33 -3.06 22.08
C ILE A 190 14.04 -4.01 23.05
N LEU A 191 13.54 -5.24 23.21
CA LEU A 191 14.14 -6.21 24.13
C LEU A 191 15.40 -6.90 23.59
N PHE A 192 15.51 -7.08 22.26
CA PHE A 192 16.52 -7.96 21.68
C PHE A 192 17.42 -7.29 20.62
N HIS A 193 17.30 -5.98 20.38
CA HIS A 193 18.08 -5.30 19.33
C HIS A 193 19.59 -5.30 19.60
N ASP A 194 20.02 -5.31 20.87
CA ASP A 194 21.44 -5.35 21.23
C ASP A 194 22.07 -6.71 20.93
N GLU A 195 21.31 -7.81 21.07
CA GLU A 195 21.80 -9.17 20.86
C GLU A 195 21.65 -9.64 19.40
N LEU A 196 20.52 -9.32 18.79
CA LEU A 196 20.12 -9.86 17.48
C LEU A 196 20.31 -8.84 16.33
N GLY A 197 20.52 -7.57 16.65
CA GLY A 197 20.59 -6.52 15.64
C GLY A 197 19.24 -6.29 14.92
N LEU A 198 19.31 -5.93 13.62
CA LEU A 198 18.13 -5.70 12.80
C LEU A 198 17.21 -6.93 12.61
N PRO A 199 17.70 -8.19 12.56
CA PRO A 199 16.85 -9.37 12.60
C PRO A 199 15.84 -9.43 13.76
N ALA A 200 16.08 -8.76 14.89
CA ALA A 200 15.12 -8.69 16.00
C ALA A 200 13.76 -8.15 15.57
N ILE A 201 13.71 -7.14 14.72
CA ILE A 201 12.47 -6.59 14.18
C ILE A 201 11.71 -7.64 13.37
N VAL A 202 12.42 -8.34 12.49
CA VAL A 202 11.82 -9.34 11.60
C VAL A 202 11.29 -10.52 12.40
N MET A 203 12.04 -10.98 13.41
CA MET A 203 11.59 -12.04 14.32
C MET A 203 10.33 -11.62 15.09
N GLY A 204 10.29 -10.39 15.59
CA GLY A 204 9.12 -9.83 16.26
C GLY A 204 7.90 -9.76 15.32
N LEU A 205 8.10 -9.36 14.07
CA LEU A 205 7.05 -9.39 13.05
C LEU A 205 6.56 -10.81 12.75
N ILE A 206 7.46 -11.79 12.63
CA ILE A 206 7.08 -13.20 12.42
C ILE A 206 6.24 -13.70 13.57
N LEU A 207 6.68 -13.51 14.82
CA LEU A 207 5.94 -13.90 16.01
C LEU A 207 4.55 -13.26 16.02
N GLY A 208 4.47 -11.96 15.74
CA GLY A 208 3.23 -11.26 15.65
C GLY A 208 2.33 -11.79 14.51
N CYS A 209 2.88 -12.11 13.34
CA CYS A 209 2.15 -12.71 12.23
C CYS A 209 1.62 -14.11 12.58
N VAL A 210 2.42 -14.94 13.24
CA VAL A 210 1.97 -16.27 13.72
C VAL A 210 0.82 -16.11 14.71
N PHE A 211 0.94 -15.20 15.66
CA PHE A 211 -0.15 -14.87 16.61
C PHE A 211 -1.41 -14.42 15.87
N ASN A 212 -1.26 -13.48 14.92
CA ASN A 212 -2.37 -12.98 14.11
C ASN A 212 -3.08 -14.13 13.35
N LEU A 213 -2.31 -14.97 12.69
CA LEU A 213 -2.86 -16.09 11.91
C LEU A 213 -3.64 -17.06 12.81
N VAL A 214 -3.06 -17.45 13.96
CA VAL A 214 -3.72 -18.35 14.91
C VAL A 214 -4.97 -17.73 15.50
N ASP A 215 -4.92 -16.46 15.91
CA ASP A 215 -6.07 -15.75 16.47
C ASP A 215 -7.20 -15.61 15.47
N VAL A 216 -6.90 -15.20 14.23
CA VAL A 216 -7.92 -15.06 13.18
C VAL A 216 -8.56 -16.42 12.87
N MET A 217 -7.78 -17.49 12.74
CA MET A 217 -8.29 -18.85 12.54
C MET A 217 -9.17 -19.31 13.71
N TYR A 218 -8.74 -19.07 14.95
CA TYR A 218 -9.52 -19.39 16.15
C TYR A 218 -10.84 -18.62 16.19
N LEU A 219 -10.81 -17.33 15.89
CA LEU A 219 -12.00 -16.49 15.85
C LEU A 219 -12.98 -16.90 14.77
N MET A 220 -12.49 -17.24 13.57
CA MET A 220 -13.32 -17.80 12.49
C MET A 220 -13.99 -19.09 12.91
N LYS A 221 -13.25 -20.01 13.51
CA LYS A 221 -13.81 -21.28 14.01
C LYS A 221 -14.88 -21.03 15.08
N LYS A 222 -14.59 -20.17 16.05
CA LYS A 222 -15.47 -19.89 17.20
C LYS A 222 -16.73 -19.11 16.84
N HIS A 223 -16.64 -18.08 16.01
CA HIS A 223 -17.74 -17.16 15.73
C HIS A 223 -18.49 -17.42 14.44
N LEU A 224 -17.82 -18.01 13.44
CA LEU A 224 -18.41 -18.34 12.15
C LEU A 224 -18.70 -19.83 11.99
N GLY A 225 -18.25 -20.68 12.92
CA GLY A 225 -18.32 -22.14 12.77
C GLY A 225 -17.45 -22.63 11.61
N TRP A 226 -16.32 -21.95 11.35
CA TRP A 226 -15.48 -22.22 10.19
C TRP A 226 -14.80 -23.58 10.31
N ASP A 227 -15.02 -24.43 9.31
CA ASP A 227 -14.33 -25.71 9.16
C ASP A 227 -13.27 -25.58 8.05
N PHE A 228 -12.01 -25.48 8.45
CA PHE A 228 -10.87 -25.36 7.54
C PHE A 228 -10.59 -26.64 6.73
N LEU A 229 -11.10 -27.80 7.18
CA LEU A 229 -10.90 -29.09 6.49
C LEU A 229 -11.87 -29.28 5.33
N ASN A 230 -12.99 -28.58 5.32
CA ASN A 230 -13.96 -28.64 4.22
C ASN A 230 -13.45 -27.78 3.05
N VAL A 231 -12.98 -28.43 1.97
CA VAL A 231 -12.37 -27.78 0.80
C VAL A 231 -13.13 -28.13 -0.47
N SER A 232 -13.42 -27.14 -1.31
CA SER A 232 -14.05 -27.37 -2.61
C SER A 232 -13.39 -26.53 -3.72
N PHE A 233 -12.90 -27.20 -4.74
CA PHE A 233 -12.32 -26.58 -5.94
C PHE A 233 -13.34 -26.34 -7.07
N ALA A 234 -14.61 -26.68 -6.87
CA ALA A 234 -15.64 -26.67 -7.92
C ALA A 234 -15.77 -25.29 -8.60
N ASN A 235 -15.71 -24.20 -7.83
CA ASN A 235 -15.89 -22.84 -8.32
C ASN A 235 -14.57 -22.06 -8.55
N VAL A 236 -13.42 -22.68 -8.33
CA VAL A 236 -12.12 -22.03 -8.46
C VAL A 236 -11.87 -21.59 -9.91
N LYS A 237 -12.17 -22.46 -10.89
CA LYS A 237 -11.94 -22.17 -12.31
C LYS A 237 -12.77 -20.99 -12.82
N SER A 238 -14.01 -20.80 -12.35
CA SER A 238 -14.88 -19.68 -12.75
C SER A 238 -14.38 -18.33 -12.28
N VAL A 239 -13.58 -18.30 -11.22
CA VAL A 239 -13.02 -17.08 -10.63
C VAL A 239 -11.61 -16.79 -11.14
N LEU A 240 -10.80 -17.83 -11.39
CA LEU A 240 -9.42 -17.65 -11.86
C LEU A 240 -9.35 -16.91 -13.20
N GLY A 241 -10.22 -17.25 -14.18
CA GLY A 241 -10.20 -16.59 -15.48
C GLY A 241 -10.45 -15.07 -15.41
N PRO A 242 -11.62 -14.62 -14.94
CA PRO A 242 -11.90 -13.19 -14.74
C PRO A 242 -10.96 -12.51 -13.74
N GLY A 243 -10.58 -13.21 -12.67
CA GLY A 243 -9.64 -12.71 -11.67
C GLY A 243 -8.26 -12.41 -12.25
N LEU A 244 -7.68 -13.35 -13.02
CA LEU A 244 -6.39 -13.16 -13.66
C LEU A 244 -6.42 -12.02 -14.69
N TYR A 245 -7.51 -11.85 -15.44
CA TYR A 245 -7.65 -10.70 -16.33
C TYR A 245 -7.57 -9.36 -15.58
N SER A 246 -8.24 -9.27 -14.44
CA SER A 246 -8.16 -8.06 -13.60
C SER A 246 -6.78 -7.82 -13.02
N GLN A 247 -5.96 -8.89 -12.86
CA GLN A 247 -4.60 -8.80 -12.35
C GLN A 247 -3.58 -8.20 -13.33
N LEU A 248 -3.86 -8.18 -14.63
CA LEU A 248 -2.91 -7.65 -15.61
C LEU A 248 -2.45 -6.21 -15.31
N GLY A 249 -3.37 -5.35 -14.90
CA GLY A 249 -3.06 -3.98 -14.47
C GLY A 249 -2.22 -3.95 -13.18
N TYR A 250 -2.46 -4.89 -12.28
CA TYR A 250 -1.72 -5.00 -11.02
C TYR A 250 -0.34 -5.62 -11.17
N VAL A 251 -0.11 -6.47 -12.16
CA VAL A 251 1.25 -6.92 -12.53
C VAL A 251 2.10 -5.71 -12.89
N VAL A 252 1.61 -4.87 -13.81
CA VAL A 252 2.34 -3.66 -14.24
C VAL A 252 2.56 -2.72 -13.05
N TYR A 253 1.54 -2.54 -12.20
CA TYR A 253 1.65 -1.76 -10.96
C TYR A 253 2.73 -2.32 -10.01
N THR A 254 2.71 -3.62 -9.75
CA THR A 254 3.65 -4.27 -8.83
C THR A 254 5.10 -4.17 -9.34
N ILE A 255 5.31 -4.36 -10.65
CA ILE A 255 6.63 -4.16 -11.27
C ILE A 255 7.05 -2.69 -11.15
N ALA A 256 6.12 -1.74 -11.33
CA ALA A 256 6.40 -0.32 -11.19
C ALA A 256 6.75 0.12 -9.76
N LEU A 257 6.30 -0.62 -8.73
CA LEU A 257 6.75 -0.44 -7.36
C LEU A 257 8.11 -1.09 -7.09
N PHE A 258 8.38 -2.22 -7.73
CA PHE A 258 9.62 -2.98 -7.57
C PHE A 258 10.83 -2.30 -8.25
N LEU A 259 10.65 -1.81 -9.47
CA LEU A 259 11.74 -1.30 -10.29
C LEU A 259 12.56 -0.16 -9.63
N PRO A 260 11.97 0.82 -8.92
CA PRO A 260 12.74 1.78 -8.13
C PRO A 260 13.61 1.12 -7.05
N GLN A 261 13.10 0.07 -6.36
CA GLN A 261 13.89 -0.64 -5.35
C GLN A 261 15.15 -1.25 -5.98
N TYR A 262 15.00 -1.86 -7.17
CA TYR A 262 16.11 -2.41 -7.93
C TYR A 262 17.14 -1.33 -8.30
N PHE A 263 16.71 -0.18 -8.82
CA PHE A 263 17.65 0.89 -9.18
C PHE A 263 18.30 1.54 -7.96
N PHE A 264 17.55 1.73 -6.87
CA PHE A 264 18.11 2.29 -5.64
C PHE A 264 19.14 1.36 -4.99
N SER A 265 19.06 0.04 -5.21
CA SER A 265 20.10 -0.89 -4.76
C SER A 265 21.42 -0.78 -5.54
N GLN A 266 21.44 -0.04 -6.66
CA GLN A 266 22.66 0.27 -7.45
C GLN A 266 23.37 1.55 -6.95
N PHE A 267 22.65 2.41 -6.22
CA PHE A 267 23.20 3.69 -5.80
C PHE A 267 24.04 3.53 -4.52
N SER A 268 24.51 4.63 -3.96
CA SER A 268 25.30 4.61 -2.72
C SER A 268 24.53 3.99 -1.55
N GLU A 269 25.25 3.41 -0.60
CA GLU A 269 24.67 2.88 0.63
C GLU A 269 23.78 3.90 1.34
N GLY A 270 22.65 3.44 1.88
CA GLY A 270 21.65 4.28 2.50
C GLY A 270 20.68 4.96 1.55
N SER A 271 20.90 4.90 0.22
CA SER A 271 20.01 5.55 -0.77
C SER A 271 18.62 4.91 -0.80
N LEU A 272 18.55 3.58 -0.75
CA LEU A 272 17.27 2.87 -0.70
C LEU A 272 16.52 3.19 0.60
N THR A 273 17.22 3.24 1.70
CA THR A 273 16.70 3.64 3.01
C THR A 273 16.15 5.06 2.97
N ALA A 274 16.90 6.01 2.42
CA ALA A 274 16.48 7.41 2.25
C ALA A 274 15.19 7.51 1.42
N MET A 275 15.10 6.81 0.28
CA MET A 275 13.90 6.74 -0.54
C MET A 275 12.70 6.19 0.24
N ASN A 276 12.88 5.12 1.00
CA ASN A 276 11.80 4.52 1.78
C ASN A 276 11.26 5.47 2.86
N TYR A 277 12.14 6.21 3.55
CA TYR A 277 11.72 7.21 4.54
C TYR A 277 11.01 8.40 3.89
N ALA A 278 11.52 8.92 2.78
CA ALA A 278 10.82 9.97 2.04
C ALA A 278 9.43 9.51 1.56
N ASP A 279 9.31 8.29 1.00
CA ASP A 279 8.00 7.74 0.56
C ASP A 279 7.02 7.57 1.74
N LYS A 280 7.49 7.17 2.91
CA LYS A 280 6.67 7.09 4.13
C LYS A 280 6.12 8.45 4.55
N LEU A 281 6.96 9.49 4.54
CA LEU A 281 6.51 10.84 4.88
C LEU A 281 5.48 11.36 3.89
N VAL A 282 5.66 11.12 2.58
CA VAL A 282 4.69 11.46 1.54
C VAL A 282 3.38 10.65 1.68
N SER A 283 3.48 9.39 2.12
CA SER A 283 2.30 8.53 2.27
C SER A 283 1.34 8.98 3.37
N ILE A 284 1.82 9.70 4.40
CA ILE A 284 0.99 10.18 5.50
C ILE A 284 -0.14 11.10 4.99
N PRO A 285 0.14 12.26 4.35
CA PRO A 285 -0.91 13.10 3.80
C PRO A 285 -1.73 12.37 2.70
N GLY A 286 -1.12 11.48 1.92
CA GLY A 286 -1.80 10.67 0.92
C GLY A 286 -2.93 9.82 1.52
N VAL A 287 -2.67 9.13 2.60
CA VAL A 287 -3.68 8.28 3.27
C VAL A 287 -4.74 9.11 3.97
N PHE A 288 -4.36 10.15 4.69
CA PHE A 288 -5.31 10.94 5.49
C PHE A 288 -6.19 11.86 4.64
N LEU A 289 -5.65 12.46 3.58
CA LEU A 289 -6.37 13.43 2.77
C LEU A 289 -6.97 12.81 1.51
N ILE A 290 -6.18 12.03 0.76
CA ILE A 290 -6.61 11.52 -0.55
C ILE A 290 -7.53 10.30 -0.38
N LEU A 291 -7.06 9.26 0.32
CA LEU A 291 -7.81 7.99 0.40
C LEU A 291 -9.18 8.17 1.08
N GLN A 292 -9.24 8.93 2.18
CA GLN A 292 -10.51 9.14 2.89
C GLN A 292 -11.51 9.92 2.02
N LEU A 293 -11.07 11.00 1.37
CA LEU A 293 -11.94 11.81 0.53
C LEU A 293 -12.42 11.02 -0.70
N THR A 294 -11.53 10.28 -1.37
CA THR A 294 -11.89 9.50 -2.57
C THR A 294 -12.85 8.36 -2.24
N ASN A 295 -12.76 7.73 -1.07
CA ASN A 295 -13.70 6.70 -0.64
C ASN A 295 -15.11 7.28 -0.40
N VAL A 296 -15.23 8.45 0.23
CA VAL A 296 -16.51 9.14 0.38
C VAL A 296 -17.09 9.52 -0.98
N MET A 297 -16.25 10.01 -1.90
CA MET A 297 -16.67 10.40 -3.25
C MET A 297 -17.09 9.20 -4.10
N ALA A 298 -16.51 8.03 -3.91
CA ALA A 298 -16.96 6.81 -4.58
C ALA A 298 -18.44 6.51 -4.31
N ILE A 299 -18.88 6.62 -3.06
CA ILE A 299 -20.29 6.45 -2.68
C ILE A 299 -21.17 7.51 -3.37
N LYS A 300 -20.71 8.76 -3.36
CA LYS A 300 -21.47 9.87 -3.94
C LYS A 300 -21.61 9.75 -5.45
N TYR A 301 -20.54 9.36 -6.17
CA TYR A 301 -20.60 9.09 -7.62
C TYR A 301 -21.56 7.94 -7.94
N ASN A 302 -21.52 6.83 -7.18
CA ASN A 302 -22.47 5.72 -7.37
C ASN A 302 -23.92 6.18 -7.25
N ASN A 303 -24.24 7.01 -6.24
CA ASN A 303 -25.59 7.56 -6.07
C ASN A 303 -26.00 8.46 -7.23
N LEU A 304 -25.14 9.39 -7.67
CA LEU A 304 -25.45 10.30 -8.77
C LEU A 304 -25.60 9.57 -10.11
N VAL A 305 -24.77 8.56 -10.37
CA VAL A 305 -24.90 7.71 -11.56
C VAL A 305 -26.22 6.92 -11.52
N SER A 306 -26.62 6.39 -10.37
CA SER A 306 -27.90 5.68 -10.23
C SER A 306 -29.13 6.58 -10.46
N LEU A 307 -29.01 7.89 -10.19
CA LEU A 307 -30.04 8.90 -10.43
C LEU A 307 -29.96 9.53 -11.83
N ASN A 308 -29.01 9.11 -12.67
CA ASN A 308 -28.69 9.71 -13.98
C ASN A 308 -28.42 11.23 -13.92
N ASP A 309 -27.92 11.74 -12.78
CA ASP A 309 -27.61 13.15 -12.57
C ASP A 309 -26.21 13.52 -13.09
N ALA A 310 -26.10 13.62 -14.42
CA ALA A 310 -24.84 13.98 -15.07
C ALA A 310 -24.35 15.40 -14.69
N LYS A 311 -25.28 16.34 -14.44
CA LYS A 311 -24.95 17.70 -14.02
C LYS A 311 -24.36 17.70 -12.60
N GLY A 312 -24.95 16.97 -11.67
CA GLY A 312 -24.45 16.79 -10.32
C GLY A 312 -23.05 16.15 -10.29
N ILE A 313 -22.81 15.14 -11.15
CA ILE A 313 -21.48 14.54 -11.33
C ILE A 313 -20.45 15.57 -11.79
N TYR A 314 -20.78 16.37 -12.81
CA TYR A 314 -19.88 17.42 -13.31
C TYR A 314 -19.60 18.48 -12.25
N ASP A 315 -20.63 19.01 -11.59
CA ASP A 315 -20.48 20.08 -10.59
C ASP A 315 -19.61 19.66 -9.40
N ILE A 316 -19.76 18.42 -8.95
CA ILE A 316 -18.90 17.87 -7.88
C ILE A 316 -17.47 17.66 -8.40
N THR A 317 -17.31 17.00 -9.56
CA THR A 317 -15.98 16.73 -10.12
C THR A 317 -15.22 18.03 -10.38
N ARG A 318 -15.89 19.07 -10.89
CA ARG A 318 -15.30 20.39 -11.10
C ARG A 318 -14.81 21.00 -9.78
N LYS A 319 -15.63 20.97 -8.72
CA LYS A 319 -15.23 21.48 -7.40
C LYS A 319 -14.05 20.71 -6.84
N LEU A 320 -14.09 19.38 -6.94
CA LEU A 320 -13.02 18.51 -6.44
C LEU A 320 -11.71 18.75 -7.18
N ILE A 321 -11.71 18.79 -8.51
CA ILE A 321 -10.49 19.01 -9.31
C ILE A 321 -9.96 20.44 -9.16
N PHE A 322 -10.80 21.42 -8.83
CA PHE A 322 -10.34 22.79 -8.57
C PHE A 322 -9.78 22.96 -7.17
N TYR A 323 -10.55 22.64 -6.14
CA TYR A 323 -10.19 22.99 -4.77
C TYR A 323 -9.17 22.01 -4.13
N VAL A 324 -9.36 20.70 -4.32
CA VAL A 324 -8.56 19.71 -3.59
C VAL A 324 -7.12 19.64 -4.11
N PRO A 325 -6.85 19.51 -5.42
CA PRO A 325 -5.47 19.51 -5.92
C PRO A 325 -4.76 20.84 -5.66
N THR A 326 -5.48 21.98 -5.71
CA THR A 326 -4.90 23.30 -5.37
C THR A 326 -4.51 23.35 -3.89
N ALA A 327 -5.36 22.88 -2.99
CA ALA A 327 -5.03 22.78 -1.56
C ALA A 327 -3.87 21.80 -1.32
N LEU A 328 -3.89 20.63 -1.97
CA LEU A 328 -2.80 19.65 -1.90
C LEU A 328 -1.49 20.20 -2.46
N LEU A 329 -1.52 21.03 -3.51
CA LEU A 329 -0.33 21.70 -4.03
C LEU A 329 0.28 22.62 -2.98
N VAL A 330 -0.54 23.45 -2.31
CA VAL A 330 -0.07 24.32 -1.22
C VAL A 330 0.53 23.50 -0.08
N VAL A 331 -0.16 22.44 0.35
CA VAL A 331 0.36 21.52 1.38
C VAL A 331 1.67 20.87 0.94
N SER A 332 1.75 20.41 -0.32
CA SER A 332 2.98 19.82 -0.87
C SER A 332 4.14 20.82 -0.88
N MET A 333 3.90 22.06 -1.29
CA MET A 333 4.93 23.12 -1.26
C MET A 333 5.38 23.42 0.16
N LEU A 334 4.46 23.50 1.13
CA LEU A 334 4.80 23.73 2.53
C LEU A 334 5.65 22.57 3.09
N ILE A 335 5.26 21.32 2.83
CA ILE A 335 6.04 20.15 3.25
C ILE A 335 7.40 20.13 2.55
N GLY A 336 7.44 20.41 1.25
CA GLY A 336 8.68 20.47 0.49
C GLY A 336 9.65 21.54 1.02
N LEU A 337 9.17 22.77 1.23
CA LEU A 337 9.99 23.85 1.81
C LEU A 337 10.42 23.57 3.26
N SER A 338 9.71 22.72 3.97
CA SER A 338 10.05 22.31 5.34
C SER A 338 10.75 20.95 5.38
N SER A 339 11.14 20.36 4.24
CA SER A 339 11.70 19.01 4.18
C SER A 339 12.93 18.86 5.06
N GLY A 340 13.86 19.81 4.99
CA GLY A 340 15.06 19.82 5.81
C GLY A 340 14.74 19.81 7.31
N TRP A 341 13.82 20.71 7.75
CA TRP A 341 13.39 20.73 9.14
C TRP A 341 12.70 19.43 9.57
N ILE A 342 11.79 18.91 8.74
CA ILE A 342 11.04 17.68 9.02
C ILE A 342 11.98 16.48 9.14
N VAL A 343 12.89 16.31 8.19
CA VAL A 343 13.84 15.19 8.15
C VAL A 343 14.83 15.27 9.30
N ASN A 344 15.42 16.45 9.55
CA ASN A 344 16.32 16.63 10.69
C ASN A 344 15.63 16.43 12.04
N PHE A 345 14.41 16.92 12.22
CA PHE A 345 13.65 16.73 13.44
C PHE A 345 13.34 15.25 13.71
N LEU A 346 12.95 14.51 12.67
CA LEU A 346 12.56 13.10 12.81
C LEU A 346 13.76 12.15 12.85
N PHE A 347 14.81 12.42 12.07
CA PHE A 347 15.87 11.47 11.79
C PHE A 347 17.27 11.96 12.19
N GLY A 348 17.45 13.25 12.49
CA GLY A 348 18.76 13.83 12.84
C GLY A 348 19.33 13.37 14.19
N MET A 349 18.52 12.75 15.07
CA MET A 349 18.97 12.24 16.38
C MET A 349 19.48 10.80 16.36
N GLY A 350 19.41 10.09 15.22
CA GLY A 350 19.81 8.68 15.11
C GLY A 350 21.18 8.49 14.45
N LYS A 351 21.42 7.26 13.98
CA LYS A 351 22.64 6.90 13.23
C LYS A 351 22.52 7.18 11.73
N PHE A 352 21.63 8.07 11.33
CA PHE A 352 21.46 8.43 9.92
C PHE A 352 22.67 9.21 9.44
N THR A 353 23.23 8.85 8.29
CA THR A 353 24.40 9.58 7.73
C THR A 353 23.97 10.95 7.20
N ALA A 354 24.88 11.92 7.18
CA ALA A 354 24.58 13.24 6.66
C ALA A 354 24.15 13.21 5.18
N ASP A 355 24.79 12.35 4.36
CA ASP A 355 24.46 12.18 2.96
C ASP A 355 23.04 11.59 2.77
N ALA A 356 22.65 10.61 3.60
CA ALA A 356 21.33 10.02 3.53
C ALA A 356 20.24 10.98 4.06
N LEU A 357 20.56 11.84 5.07
CA LEU A 357 19.67 12.92 5.49
C LEU A 357 19.41 13.87 4.33
N ALA A 358 20.47 14.39 3.69
CA ALA A 358 20.36 15.29 2.56
C ALA A 358 19.58 14.66 1.39
N LEU A 359 19.88 13.41 1.06
CA LEU A 359 19.13 12.69 0.03
C LEU A 359 17.65 12.49 0.40
N THR A 360 17.33 12.22 1.68
CA THR A 360 15.94 12.09 2.15
C THR A 360 15.19 13.41 2.05
N GLU A 361 15.85 14.53 2.38
CA GLU A 361 15.31 15.90 2.26
C GLU A 361 14.97 16.22 0.81
N ASP A 362 15.90 16.02 -0.11
CA ASP A 362 15.72 16.26 -1.54
C ASP A 362 14.62 15.35 -2.14
N LEU A 363 14.64 14.07 -1.77
CA LEU A 363 13.59 13.13 -2.21
C LEU A 363 12.22 13.53 -1.67
N LEU A 364 12.11 13.92 -0.39
CA LEU A 364 10.84 14.36 0.20
C LEU A 364 10.29 15.59 -0.49
N LEU A 365 11.14 16.60 -0.72
CA LEU A 365 10.80 17.85 -1.40
C LEU A 365 10.19 17.60 -2.77
N LEU A 366 10.80 16.68 -3.55
CA LEU A 366 10.33 16.38 -4.90
C LEU A 366 9.15 15.39 -4.91
N MET A 367 9.18 14.34 -4.07
CA MET A 367 8.17 13.28 -4.05
C MET A 367 6.80 13.79 -3.58
N VAL A 368 6.76 14.75 -2.65
CA VAL A 368 5.48 15.26 -2.14
C VAL A 368 4.65 15.95 -3.21
N MET A 369 5.27 16.45 -4.28
CA MET A 369 4.60 17.08 -5.42
C MET A 369 3.68 16.14 -6.21
N ILE A 370 3.72 14.83 -5.95
CA ILE A 370 2.80 13.87 -6.58
C ILE A 370 1.35 13.98 -6.04
N LEU A 371 1.14 14.49 -4.82
CA LEU A 371 -0.15 14.45 -4.12
C LEU A 371 -1.31 15.08 -4.92
N PRO A 372 -1.18 16.27 -5.54
CA PRO A 372 -2.27 16.85 -6.32
C PRO A 372 -2.71 15.95 -7.49
N PHE A 373 -1.75 15.35 -8.17
CA PHE A 373 -1.99 14.54 -9.37
C PHE A 373 -2.51 13.14 -9.03
N SER A 374 -2.01 12.53 -7.96
CA SER A 374 -2.53 11.25 -7.46
C SER A 374 -3.99 11.39 -7.02
N PHE A 375 -4.39 12.51 -6.42
CA PHE A 375 -5.80 12.78 -6.11
C PHE A 375 -6.66 12.84 -7.38
N VAL A 376 -6.22 13.57 -8.40
CA VAL A 376 -6.96 13.67 -9.67
C VAL A 376 -7.11 12.29 -10.32
N TYR A 377 -6.03 11.54 -10.36
CA TYR A 377 -6.02 10.19 -10.90
C TYR A 377 -7.04 9.28 -10.17
N GLU A 378 -7.01 9.26 -8.85
CA GLU A 378 -7.93 8.46 -8.03
C GLU A 378 -9.40 8.89 -8.21
N ILE A 379 -9.70 10.18 -8.27
CA ILE A 379 -11.07 10.68 -8.46
C ILE A 379 -11.65 10.26 -9.82
N LEU A 380 -10.83 10.26 -10.88
CA LEU A 380 -11.25 9.79 -12.20
C LEU A 380 -11.51 8.28 -12.20
N ILE A 381 -10.70 7.48 -11.50
CA ILE A 381 -10.95 6.05 -11.29
C ILE A 381 -12.28 5.82 -10.58
N ARG A 382 -12.55 6.54 -9.46
CA ARG A 382 -13.81 6.40 -8.71
C ARG A 382 -15.02 6.71 -9.59
N MET A 383 -14.91 7.72 -10.43
CA MET A 383 -15.97 8.08 -11.37
C MET A 383 -16.18 7.00 -12.45
N LEU A 384 -15.12 6.48 -13.07
CA LEU A 384 -15.21 5.39 -14.06
C LEU A 384 -15.78 4.10 -13.46
N ASN A 385 -15.39 3.78 -12.22
CA ASN A 385 -15.94 2.64 -11.50
C ASN A 385 -17.44 2.78 -11.23
N ALA A 386 -17.92 3.98 -10.90
CA ALA A 386 -19.35 4.26 -10.76
C ALA A 386 -20.13 4.03 -12.08
N TYR A 387 -19.53 4.37 -13.21
CA TYR A 387 -20.06 4.06 -14.55
C TYR A 387 -19.84 2.60 -14.99
N LYS A 388 -19.29 1.74 -14.12
CA LYS A 388 -18.97 0.32 -14.41
C LYS A 388 -18.01 0.14 -15.60
N LYS A 389 -17.09 1.10 -15.80
CA LYS A 389 -16.12 1.11 -16.91
C LYS A 389 -14.75 0.56 -16.47
N GLN A 390 -14.75 -0.62 -15.88
CA GLN A 390 -13.55 -1.26 -15.34
C GLN A 390 -12.46 -1.51 -16.41
N ASN A 391 -12.84 -1.78 -17.65
CA ASN A 391 -11.86 -1.93 -18.76
C ASN A 391 -11.07 -0.63 -19.01
N ILE A 392 -11.71 0.54 -18.88
CA ILE A 392 -11.02 1.82 -19.02
C ILE A 392 -10.11 2.07 -17.85
N VAL A 393 -10.51 1.71 -16.63
CA VAL A 393 -9.67 1.78 -15.43
C VAL A 393 -8.44 0.89 -15.59
N LEU A 394 -8.60 -0.33 -16.10
CA LEU A 394 -7.48 -1.22 -16.41
C LEU A 394 -6.49 -0.57 -17.41
N ILE A 395 -6.99 -0.02 -18.51
CA ILE A 395 -6.16 0.68 -19.50
C ILE A 395 -5.45 1.88 -18.85
N MET A 396 -6.14 2.65 -17.98
CA MET A 396 -5.51 3.73 -17.23
C MET A 396 -4.36 3.25 -16.35
N HIS A 397 -4.54 2.15 -15.63
CA HIS A 397 -3.48 1.57 -14.80
C HIS A 397 -2.29 1.12 -15.66
N ILE A 398 -2.55 0.38 -16.74
CA ILE A 398 -1.49 -0.07 -17.65
C ILE A 398 -0.76 1.13 -18.28
N ALA A 399 -1.48 2.15 -18.73
CA ALA A 399 -0.88 3.35 -19.30
C ALA A 399 -0.04 4.12 -18.27
N ASN A 400 -0.59 4.35 -17.06
CA ASN A 400 0.11 5.10 -16.01
C ASN A 400 1.39 4.38 -15.55
N TYR A 401 1.26 3.14 -15.15
CA TYR A 401 2.38 2.39 -14.61
C TYR A 401 3.32 1.85 -15.70
N GLY A 402 2.80 1.54 -16.89
CA GLY A 402 3.62 1.16 -18.04
C GLY A 402 4.54 2.30 -18.52
N VAL A 403 3.99 3.51 -18.65
CA VAL A 403 4.82 4.70 -18.96
C VAL A 403 5.85 4.94 -17.85
N MET A 404 5.44 4.80 -16.57
CA MET A 404 6.34 4.94 -15.43
C MET A 404 7.50 3.94 -15.50
N LEU A 405 7.22 2.67 -15.82
CA LEU A 405 8.25 1.63 -16.00
C LEU A 405 9.24 2.01 -17.10
N ILE A 406 8.74 2.43 -18.27
CA ILE A 406 9.61 2.85 -19.38
C ILE A 406 10.51 4.02 -18.96
N LEU A 407 9.93 5.02 -18.28
CA LEU A 407 10.70 6.18 -17.82
C LEU A 407 11.75 5.77 -16.78
N PHE A 408 11.44 4.91 -15.82
CA PHE A 408 12.41 4.43 -14.85
C PHE A 408 13.54 3.67 -15.51
N PHE A 409 13.22 2.74 -16.40
CA PHE A 409 14.23 1.92 -17.07
C PHE A 409 15.17 2.75 -17.95
N CYS A 410 14.63 3.76 -18.66
CA CYS A 410 15.42 4.58 -19.58
C CYS A 410 16.23 5.67 -18.87
N PHE A 411 15.75 6.22 -17.76
CA PHE A 411 16.29 7.46 -17.22
C PHE A 411 16.91 7.34 -15.82
N MET A 412 16.43 6.43 -14.94
CA MET A 412 16.99 6.30 -13.59
C MET A 412 18.49 5.93 -13.59
N PRO A 413 18.96 4.97 -14.43
CA PRO A 413 20.39 4.62 -14.47
C PRO A 413 21.27 5.81 -14.88
N LYS A 414 20.73 6.73 -15.69
CA LYS A 414 21.47 7.85 -16.24
C LYS A 414 21.48 9.09 -15.30
N TYR A 415 20.36 9.36 -14.64
CA TYR A 415 20.16 10.60 -13.87
C TYR A 415 20.16 10.38 -12.35
N GLY A 416 20.30 9.12 -11.88
CA GLY A 416 20.45 8.80 -10.47
C GLY A 416 19.15 8.94 -9.64
N ALA A 417 19.30 8.89 -8.31
CA ALA A 417 18.23 8.81 -7.34
C ALA A 417 17.20 9.95 -7.43
N LEU A 418 17.64 11.19 -7.64
CA LEU A 418 16.77 12.38 -7.70
C LEU A 418 15.87 12.42 -8.95
N SER A 419 16.17 11.60 -9.97
CA SER A 419 15.27 11.46 -11.12
C SER A 419 13.96 10.71 -10.77
N PHE A 420 13.97 9.84 -9.77
CA PHE A 420 12.83 9.01 -9.38
C PHE A 420 11.54 9.81 -9.13
N PRO A 421 11.52 10.87 -8.28
CA PRO A 421 10.31 11.66 -8.06
C PRO A 421 9.76 12.29 -9.33
N VAL A 422 10.66 12.83 -10.17
CA VAL A 422 10.28 13.49 -11.42
C VAL A 422 9.67 12.50 -12.40
N LEU A 423 10.30 11.36 -12.59
CA LEU A 423 9.81 10.30 -13.49
C LEU A 423 8.49 9.70 -12.99
N ARG A 424 8.32 9.57 -11.68
CA ARG A 424 7.09 9.06 -11.05
C ARG A 424 5.88 9.97 -11.27
N ILE A 425 6.06 11.28 -11.29
CA ILE A 425 4.96 12.24 -11.40
C ILE A 425 4.45 12.39 -12.85
N ILE A 426 5.30 12.24 -13.86
CA ILE A 426 4.97 12.45 -15.27
C ILE A 426 3.72 11.69 -15.73
N PRO A 427 3.58 10.37 -15.50
CA PRO A 427 2.37 9.65 -15.92
C PRO A 427 1.10 10.15 -15.21
N PHE A 428 1.20 10.51 -13.92
CA PHE A 428 0.07 11.06 -13.16
C PHE A 428 -0.37 12.43 -13.67
N ILE A 429 0.51 13.18 -14.35
CA ILE A 429 0.17 14.41 -15.06
C ILE A 429 -0.53 14.07 -16.40
N ILE A 430 0.06 13.20 -17.20
CA ILE A 430 -0.37 12.95 -18.58
C ILE A 430 -1.70 12.19 -18.64
N VAL A 431 -1.84 11.11 -17.87
CA VAL A 431 -3.00 10.20 -17.96
C VAL A 431 -4.33 10.89 -17.72
N PRO A 432 -4.51 11.81 -16.76
CA PRO A 432 -5.75 12.57 -16.62
C PRO A 432 -6.18 13.34 -17.89
N PHE A 433 -5.24 13.95 -18.60
CA PHE A 433 -5.56 14.67 -19.86
C PHE A 433 -6.07 13.74 -20.96
N VAL A 434 -5.52 12.52 -21.04
CA VAL A 434 -5.96 11.51 -22.01
C VAL A 434 -7.33 10.93 -21.63
N VAL A 435 -7.60 10.80 -20.34
CA VAL A 435 -8.81 10.13 -19.83
C VAL A 435 -10.02 11.07 -19.79
N LEU A 436 -9.85 12.37 -19.55
CA LEU A 436 -10.96 13.32 -19.54
C LEU A 436 -11.82 13.28 -20.81
N PRO A 437 -11.27 13.24 -22.04
CA PRO A 437 -12.06 13.06 -23.27
C PRO A 437 -12.85 11.74 -23.31
N VAL A 438 -12.27 10.67 -22.77
CA VAL A 438 -12.94 9.36 -22.69
C VAL A 438 -14.14 9.42 -21.72
N ILE A 439 -13.97 10.07 -20.58
CA ILE A 439 -15.03 10.25 -19.59
C ILE A 439 -16.19 11.06 -20.13
N LYS A 440 -15.92 12.05 -20.99
CA LYS A 440 -16.97 12.87 -21.63
C LYS A 440 -17.98 12.04 -22.44
N LYS A 441 -17.58 10.87 -22.95
CA LYS A 441 -18.51 9.95 -23.65
C LYS A 441 -19.59 9.39 -22.72
N TYR A 442 -19.36 9.37 -21.42
CA TYR A 442 -20.27 8.84 -20.40
C TYR A 442 -20.96 9.94 -19.59
N CYS A 443 -20.31 11.08 -19.42
CA CYS A 443 -20.84 12.25 -18.77
C CYS A 443 -20.70 13.46 -19.70
N HIS A 444 -21.70 13.69 -20.53
CA HIS A 444 -21.68 14.72 -21.57
C HIS A 444 -21.55 16.15 -21.04
N GLU A 445 -21.98 16.39 -19.80
CA GLU A 445 -21.86 17.66 -19.08
C GLU A 445 -20.43 18.08 -18.76
N ILE A 446 -19.46 17.16 -18.82
CA ILE A 446 -18.06 17.45 -18.49
C ILE A 446 -17.46 18.47 -19.48
N LYS A 447 -17.06 19.61 -18.94
CA LYS A 447 -16.36 20.68 -19.66
C LYS A 447 -14.85 20.45 -19.58
N ILE A 448 -14.32 19.62 -20.50
CA ILE A 448 -12.91 19.20 -20.52
C ILE A 448 -11.97 20.41 -20.44
N ALA A 449 -12.19 21.43 -21.29
CA ALA A 449 -11.31 22.61 -21.35
C ALA A 449 -11.14 23.28 -19.97
N LYS A 450 -12.22 23.43 -19.18
CA LYS A 450 -12.14 24.04 -17.85
C LYS A 450 -11.32 23.19 -16.86
N LEU A 451 -11.49 21.87 -16.88
CA LEU A 451 -10.74 20.97 -16.01
C LEU A 451 -9.27 20.91 -16.43
N SER A 452 -9.00 20.85 -17.75
CA SER A 452 -7.63 20.84 -18.28
C SER A 452 -6.86 22.11 -17.98
N ILE A 453 -7.50 23.29 -18.02
CA ILE A 453 -6.84 24.56 -17.66
C ILE A 453 -6.37 24.54 -16.20
N VAL A 454 -7.23 24.04 -15.29
CA VAL A 454 -6.85 23.93 -13.86
C VAL A 454 -5.67 22.97 -13.67
N LEU A 455 -5.74 21.80 -14.30
CA LEU A 455 -4.66 20.81 -14.24
C LEU A 455 -3.35 21.36 -14.83
N LEU A 456 -3.44 22.10 -15.92
CA LEU A 456 -2.28 22.73 -16.57
C LEU A 456 -1.66 23.79 -15.64
N GLY A 457 -2.48 24.60 -14.98
CA GLY A 457 -2.02 25.58 -13.99
C GLY A 457 -1.27 24.92 -12.83
N ILE A 458 -1.83 23.84 -12.26
CA ILE A 458 -1.19 23.05 -11.21
C ILE A 458 0.12 22.45 -11.72
N THR A 459 0.14 21.92 -12.95
CA THR A 459 1.34 21.33 -13.56
C THR A 459 2.44 22.37 -13.71
N VAL A 460 2.12 23.55 -14.25
CA VAL A 460 3.11 24.63 -14.43
C VAL A 460 3.71 25.04 -13.09
N VAL A 461 2.88 25.29 -12.08
CA VAL A 461 3.36 25.65 -10.74
C VAL A 461 4.26 24.57 -10.15
N THR A 462 3.86 23.29 -10.27
CA THR A 462 4.66 22.16 -9.78
C THR A 462 6.02 22.08 -10.49
N VAL A 463 6.05 22.17 -11.82
CA VAL A 463 7.30 22.09 -12.60
C VAL A 463 8.22 23.27 -12.25
N VAL A 464 7.67 24.47 -12.17
CA VAL A 464 8.45 25.67 -11.78
C VAL A 464 9.01 25.52 -10.37
N PHE A 465 8.20 25.07 -9.42
CA PHE A 465 8.65 24.84 -8.05
C PHE A 465 9.78 23.80 -7.99
N MET A 466 9.61 22.63 -8.60
CA MET A 466 10.65 21.59 -8.64
C MET A 466 11.94 22.09 -9.32
N ALA A 467 11.82 22.80 -10.43
CA ALA A 467 12.99 23.35 -11.14
C ALA A 467 13.74 24.39 -10.32
N LEU A 468 13.03 25.27 -9.61
CA LEU A 468 13.64 26.25 -8.72
C LEU A 468 14.31 25.58 -7.52
N SER A 469 13.65 24.59 -6.92
CA SER A 469 14.21 23.84 -5.79
C SER A 469 15.51 23.12 -6.16
N MET A 470 15.54 22.45 -7.33
CA MET A 470 16.73 21.77 -7.83
C MET A 470 17.88 22.75 -8.19
N LYS A 471 17.55 23.98 -8.66
CA LYS A 471 18.56 24.97 -9.06
C LYS A 471 19.17 25.72 -7.87
N TYR A 472 18.38 26.03 -6.87
CA TYR A 472 18.79 26.92 -5.78
C TYR A 472 19.08 26.21 -4.47
N GLY A 473 18.89 24.87 -4.42
CA GLY A 473 19.05 24.09 -3.18
C GLY A 473 18.20 24.70 -2.06
N ILE A 474 16.89 24.92 -2.34
CA ILE A 474 15.98 25.53 -1.35
C ILE A 474 15.65 24.43 -0.33
N ASN A 475 16.54 24.27 0.65
CA ASN A 475 16.35 23.47 1.86
C ASN A 475 16.49 24.36 3.08
#